data_97e0b7e29b5f549014ffeb729a468d75
#
_entry.id   97e0b7e29b5f549014ffeb729a468d75
#
_cell.length_a   1.000
_cell.length_b   1.000
_cell.length_c   1.000
_cell.angle_alpha   90.00
_cell.angle_beta   90.00
_cell.angle_gamma   90.00
#
_symmetry.space_group_name_H-M   'P 1'
#
loop_
_entity.id
_entity.type
_entity.pdbx_description
1 polymer ?
#
loop_
_entity_poly.entity_id
_entity_poly.type
_entity_poly.pdbx_seq_one_letter_code
_entity_poly.pdbx_strand_id
1 'polypeptide(L)'
;MKKIALLADGWRRYVIYSWVEGIMEGSKELGLDVCLYFYNTNGTWSQDSKFNKGEYALNDLPDLNSFDGVVFDCTNTTNLDEIQYMVRKLQSVNVPVVSIGYKVDGFYYVGNDNKRLFRKVMDHMYYAHGCKSFVFAGGPPYHYENRMRFEAFKEALSDYGIPLTADMYMFGDFDYQTGVRYMSDWHESKKPLPDVFLCANDNIAAGLCATAEVLGYKVPQDFKVTGFDNLDKAAYFNPQITTVDNNRGNIGRNALEIFKALWNGTGDASDKYLDSEFIPAESCGCPNTGRVDYRNYIKNIIKGSVAREQEEDAVMILQKELEECNEYYDLFERYSDYIQSMKCDGVYVVGVSDLAAARNNAQFRKHGYDIDDEVVLYADDKDNGKLEFKSVNDLMQYMQSVDKNTCYMYCSLHFRDEIVGYVILRNPEFLYDHPEQFDIQSALLKRLENLFKQKVLENTNNELKNLYNHDALTGLYNRVACNEMVIPMFAELEAQNVGCTIVFLDVDDFKDINDTYGHQYGDELLKTCLLYTSPSPRDNRQSRMP
;
A
#
# COMPACT_ATOMS: atom_id res chain seq x y z
N MET A 1 -17.66 -5.21 -20.66
CA MET A 1 -17.00 -5.21 -19.33
C MET A 1 -16.69 -3.76 -18.96
N LYS A 2 -17.06 -3.33 -17.78
CA LYS A 2 -16.80 -1.97 -17.25
C LYS A 2 -15.54 -1.97 -16.39
N LYS A 3 -14.69 -0.96 -16.56
CA LYS A 3 -13.47 -0.81 -15.79
C LYS A 3 -13.65 0.27 -14.72
N ILE A 4 -13.42 -0.08 -13.46
CA ILE A 4 -13.49 0.85 -12.34
C ILE A 4 -12.10 0.93 -11.69
N ALA A 5 -11.60 2.14 -11.47
CA ALA A 5 -10.44 2.36 -10.62
C ALA A 5 -10.91 2.68 -9.19
N LEU A 6 -10.33 2.03 -8.19
CA LEU A 6 -10.45 2.38 -6.78
C LEU A 6 -9.08 2.88 -6.30
N LEU A 7 -9.04 4.12 -5.84
CA LEU A 7 -7.84 4.76 -5.29
C LEU A 7 -8.03 4.91 -3.78
N ALA A 8 -7.20 4.25 -2.97
CA ALA A 8 -7.35 4.27 -1.53
C ALA A 8 -5.99 4.18 -0.80
N ASP A 9 -5.97 4.66 0.45
CA ASP A 9 -4.85 4.52 1.37
C ASP A 9 -5.22 3.49 2.45
N GLY A 10 -4.76 2.25 2.23
CA GLY A 10 -5.35 1.05 2.83
C GLY A 10 -4.59 0.41 3.99
N TRP A 11 -3.57 1.08 4.55
CA TRP A 11 -2.80 0.47 5.63
C TRP A 11 -3.67 -0.01 6.80
N ARG A 12 -3.63 -1.35 7.06
CA ARG A 12 -4.34 -2.03 8.16
C ARG A 12 -5.80 -1.58 8.37
N ARG A 13 -6.49 -1.21 7.27
CA ARG A 13 -7.87 -0.71 7.32
C ARG A 13 -8.83 -1.71 6.70
N TYR A 14 -9.34 -2.64 7.47
CA TYR A 14 -10.36 -3.62 7.06
C TYR A 14 -11.51 -3.01 6.26
N VAL A 15 -11.91 -1.81 6.63
CA VAL A 15 -13.05 -1.13 6.02
C VAL A 15 -12.88 -0.92 4.51
N ILE A 16 -11.65 -0.75 4.01
CA ILE A 16 -11.37 -0.55 2.58
C ILE A 16 -11.66 -1.83 1.80
N TYR A 17 -11.30 -2.98 2.37
CA TYR A 17 -11.54 -4.26 1.72
C TYR A 17 -13.03 -4.57 1.65
N SER A 18 -13.84 -4.11 2.62
CA SER A 18 -15.30 -4.21 2.54
C SER A 18 -15.89 -3.40 1.37
N TRP A 19 -15.21 -2.34 0.91
CA TRP A 19 -15.61 -1.61 -0.29
C TRP A 19 -15.30 -2.38 -1.56
N VAL A 20 -14.13 -3.04 -1.63
CA VAL A 20 -13.78 -3.95 -2.72
C VAL A 20 -14.81 -5.08 -2.81
N GLU A 21 -15.09 -5.75 -1.69
CA GLU A 21 -16.10 -6.80 -1.58
C GLU A 21 -17.49 -6.29 -2.02
N GLY A 22 -17.91 -5.12 -1.49
CA GLY A 22 -19.20 -4.50 -1.85
C GLY A 22 -19.32 -4.15 -3.35
N ILE A 23 -18.23 -3.76 -4.03
CA ILE A 23 -18.21 -3.55 -5.47
C ILE A 23 -18.30 -4.90 -6.20
N MET A 24 -17.52 -5.91 -5.79
CA MET A 24 -17.45 -7.19 -6.48
C MET A 24 -18.74 -8.00 -6.30
N GLU A 25 -19.33 -8.06 -5.11
CA GLU A 25 -20.61 -8.70 -4.87
C GLU A 25 -21.76 -7.93 -5.51
N GLY A 26 -21.77 -6.61 -5.34
CA GLY A 26 -22.77 -5.74 -5.98
C GLY A 26 -22.77 -5.87 -7.50
N SER A 27 -21.61 -6.08 -8.14
CA SER A 27 -21.54 -6.30 -9.59
C SER A 27 -22.27 -7.58 -10.01
N LYS A 28 -22.10 -8.67 -9.26
CA LYS A 28 -22.80 -9.95 -9.50
C LYS A 28 -24.30 -9.81 -9.31
N GLU A 29 -24.75 -9.18 -8.21
CA GLU A 29 -26.16 -8.96 -7.91
C GLU A 29 -26.87 -8.06 -8.95
N LEU A 30 -26.18 -7.03 -9.44
CA LEU A 30 -26.69 -6.09 -10.43
C LEU A 30 -26.57 -6.59 -11.87
N GLY A 31 -25.98 -7.77 -12.09
CA GLY A 31 -25.74 -8.37 -13.40
C GLY A 31 -24.79 -7.53 -14.27
N LEU A 32 -23.78 -6.92 -13.67
CA LEU A 32 -22.79 -6.10 -14.34
C LEU A 32 -21.45 -6.86 -14.48
N ASP A 33 -20.86 -6.80 -15.67
CA ASP A 33 -19.50 -7.28 -15.89
C ASP A 33 -18.53 -6.13 -15.52
N VAL A 34 -17.88 -6.23 -14.35
CA VAL A 34 -16.93 -5.23 -13.82
C VAL A 34 -15.54 -5.83 -13.69
N CYS A 35 -14.52 -5.06 -14.06
CA CYS A 35 -13.15 -5.28 -13.69
C CYS A 35 -12.71 -4.14 -12.77
N LEU A 36 -12.33 -4.47 -11.54
CA LEU A 36 -11.90 -3.51 -10.53
C LEU A 36 -10.38 -3.44 -10.49
N TYR A 37 -9.82 -2.25 -10.65
CA TYR A 37 -8.41 -1.94 -10.52
C TYR A 37 -8.22 -1.17 -9.22
N PHE A 38 -7.72 -1.84 -8.21
CA PHE A 38 -7.55 -1.28 -6.87
C PHE A 38 -6.10 -0.84 -6.65
N TYR A 39 -5.86 0.46 -6.60
CA TYR A 39 -4.58 1.08 -6.29
C TYR A 39 -4.53 1.37 -4.80
N ASN A 40 -3.81 0.52 -4.06
CA ASN A 40 -3.74 0.59 -2.61
C ASN A 40 -2.40 1.16 -2.15
N THR A 41 -2.41 2.40 -1.69
CA THR A 41 -1.24 3.02 -1.07
C THR A 41 -1.21 2.76 0.44
N ASN A 42 -0.04 2.88 1.05
CA ASN A 42 0.15 2.82 2.51
C ASN A 42 0.88 4.07 3.02
N GLY A 43 0.59 5.22 2.41
CA GLY A 43 1.30 6.47 2.63
C GLY A 43 1.08 7.13 4.00
N THR A 44 0.11 6.65 4.79
CA THR A 44 -0.13 7.12 6.16
C THR A 44 0.58 6.32 7.23
N TRP A 45 1.29 5.26 6.84
CA TRP A 45 1.91 4.32 7.77
C TRP A 45 3.18 4.85 8.43
N SER A 46 4.12 5.39 7.65
CA SER A 46 5.48 5.65 8.11
C SER A 46 5.66 7.06 8.65
N GLN A 47 6.55 7.21 9.65
CA GLN A 47 7.09 8.49 10.06
C GLN A 47 8.09 9.05 9.03
N ASP A 48 8.63 8.22 8.13
CA ASP A 48 9.50 8.66 7.04
C ASP A 48 8.69 9.23 5.88
N SER A 49 8.74 10.55 5.73
CA SER A 49 8.04 11.26 4.65
C SER A 49 8.48 10.84 3.25
N LYS A 50 9.70 10.32 3.07
CA LYS A 50 10.17 9.80 1.78
C LYS A 50 9.55 8.45 1.48
N PHE A 51 9.40 7.58 2.48
CA PHE A 51 8.67 6.33 2.33
C PHE A 51 7.23 6.60 1.89
N ASN A 52 6.53 7.50 2.58
CA ASN A 52 5.16 7.84 2.26
C ASN A 52 5.01 8.41 0.83
N LYS A 53 6.01 9.18 0.33
CA LYS A 53 6.02 9.65 -1.07
C LYS A 53 6.15 8.50 -2.06
N GLY A 54 6.97 7.50 -1.78
CA GLY A 54 7.10 6.31 -2.61
C GLY A 54 5.77 5.53 -2.70
N GLU A 55 5.07 5.38 -1.58
CA GLU A 55 3.75 4.77 -1.55
C GLU A 55 2.73 5.57 -2.38
N TYR A 56 2.63 6.88 -2.16
CA TYR A 56 1.69 7.72 -2.90
C TYR A 56 1.97 7.83 -4.40
N ALA A 57 3.21 7.55 -4.84
CA ALA A 57 3.53 7.53 -6.26
C ALA A 57 2.65 6.56 -7.05
N LEU A 58 2.12 5.51 -6.42
CA LEU A 58 1.17 4.56 -7.02
C LEU A 58 -0.08 5.26 -7.59
N ASN A 59 -0.48 6.37 -7.01
CA ASN A 59 -1.61 7.17 -7.49
C ASN A 59 -1.36 7.76 -8.90
N ASP A 60 -0.12 7.79 -9.36
CA ASP A 60 0.25 8.28 -10.69
C ASP A 60 0.35 7.18 -11.75
N LEU A 61 0.25 5.92 -11.35
CA LEU A 61 0.30 4.79 -12.28
C LEU A 61 -0.88 4.74 -13.26
N PRO A 62 -2.17 4.91 -12.83
CA PRO A 62 -3.29 4.73 -13.74
C PRO A 62 -3.49 5.91 -14.70
N ASP A 63 -3.71 5.60 -15.99
CA ASP A 63 -4.41 6.51 -16.89
C ASP A 63 -5.90 6.52 -16.57
N LEU A 64 -6.32 7.45 -15.72
CA LEU A 64 -7.68 7.50 -15.19
C LEU A 64 -8.75 7.72 -16.27
N ASN A 65 -8.41 8.30 -17.42
CA ASN A 65 -9.35 8.46 -18.54
C ASN A 65 -9.66 7.14 -19.27
N SER A 66 -8.88 6.10 -19.05
CA SER A 66 -9.11 4.76 -19.63
C SER A 66 -10.17 3.94 -18.89
N PHE A 67 -10.69 4.45 -17.76
CA PHE A 67 -11.72 3.80 -16.94
C PHE A 67 -13.13 4.27 -17.27
N ASP A 68 -14.14 3.48 -16.88
CA ASP A 68 -15.55 3.85 -16.97
C ASP A 68 -16.06 4.57 -15.71
N GLY A 69 -15.27 4.57 -14.64
CA GLY A 69 -15.54 5.26 -13.38
C GLY A 69 -14.37 5.16 -12.41
N VAL A 70 -14.29 6.13 -11.51
CA VAL A 70 -13.24 6.17 -10.46
C VAL A 70 -13.91 6.30 -9.10
N VAL A 71 -13.52 5.45 -8.16
CA VAL A 71 -13.85 5.57 -6.74
C VAL A 71 -12.62 6.12 -6.02
N PHE A 72 -12.78 7.21 -5.29
CA PHE A 72 -11.72 7.84 -4.53
C PHE A 72 -12.04 7.82 -3.04
N ASP A 73 -11.26 7.06 -2.28
CA ASP A 73 -11.30 7.08 -0.82
C ASP A 73 -10.29 8.06 -0.25
N CYS A 74 -10.75 8.97 0.55
CA CYS A 74 -9.93 9.91 1.32
C CYS A 74 -10.21 9.84 2.83
N THR A 75 -10.86 8.79 3.30
CA THR A 75 -11.18 8.66 4.74
C THR A 75 -9.96 8.33 5.59
N ASN A 76 -9.01 7.60 5.03
CA ASN A 76 -7.85 7.12 5.78
C ASN A 76 -6.58 7.94 5.53
N THR A 77 -6.53 8.73 4.47
CA THR A 77 -5.37 9.58 4.17
C THR A 77 -5.30 10.74 5.15
N THR A 78 -4.21 10.82 5.91
CA THR A 78 -3.96 11.92 6.84
C THR A 78 -3.18 13.08 6.22
N ASN A 79 -2.56 12.86 5.06
CA ASN A 79 -1.81 13.86 4.33
C ASN A 79 -2.75 14.74 3.49
N LEU A 80 -3.00 15.97 3.96
CA LEU A 80 -3.88 16.93 3.28
C LEU A 80 -3.35 17.37 1.90
N ASP A 81 -2.03 17.45 1.73
CA ASP A 81 -1.43 17.85 0.45
C ASP A 81 -1.68 16.76 -0.60
N GLU A 82 -1.61 15.49 -0.20
CA GLU A 82 -1.93 14.36 -1.07
C GLU A 82 -3.41 14.34 -1.46
N ILE A 83 -4.30 14.54 -0.50
CA ILE A 83 -5.75 14.66 -0.79
C ILE A 83 -5.99 15.77 -1.80
N GLN A 84 -5.40 16.95 -1.61
CA GLN A 84 -5.57 18.09 -2.52
C GLN A 84 -4.96 17.81 -3.91
N TYR A 85 -3.82 17.12 -3.96
CA TYR A 85 -3.21 16.69 -5.21
C TYR A 85 -4.15 15.77 -5.98
N MET A 86 -4.66 14.73 -5.32
CA MET A 86 -5.57 13.77 -5.94
C MET A 86 -6.90 14.41 -6.36
N VAL A 87 -7.47 15.29 -5.55
CA VAL A 87 -8.69 16.03 -5.93
C VAL A 87 -8.48 16.84 -7.22
N ARG A 88 -7.38 17.59 -7.32
CA ARG A 88 -7.06 18.34 -8.56
C ARG A 88 -6.88 17.41 -9.76
N LYS A 89 -6.18 16.29 -9.59
CA LYS A 89 -5.99 15.29 -10.64
C LYS A 89 -7.32 14.72 -11.11
N LEU A 90 -8.19 14.32 -10.18
CA LEU A 90 -9.50 13.75 -10.45
C LEU A 90 -10.50 14.77 -11.04
N GLN A 91 -10.37 16.05 -10.72
CA GLN A 91 -11.17 17.11 -11.35
C GLN A 91 -10.82 17.35 -12.82
N SER A 92 -9.65 16.88 -13.28
CA SER A 92 -9.20 17.01 -14.67
C SER A 92 -9.59 15.81 -15.57
N VAL A 93 -10.14 14.74 -15.00
CA VAL A 93 -10.55 13.56 -15.78
C VAL A 93 -11.96 13.70 -16.34
N ASN A 94 -12.21 13.02 -17.48
CA ASN A 94 -13.51 13.07 -18.18
C ASN A 94 -14.44 11.90 -17.83
N VAL A 95 -14.16 11.20 -16.73
CA VAL A 95 -14.94 10.05 -16.27
C VAL A 95 -15.62 10.35 -14.94
N PRO A 96 -16.77 9.71 -14.62
CA PRO A 96 -17.44 9.95 -13.36
C PRO A 96 -16.57 9.53 -12.17
N VAL A 97 -16.51 10.40 -11.17
CA VAL A 97 -15.79 10.15 -9.92
C VAL A 97 -16.77 10.06 -8.76
N VAL A 98 -16.64 9.02 -7.95
CA VAL A 98 -17.37 8.85 -6.68
C VAL A 98 -16.36 9.00 -5.54
N SER A 99 -16.56 9.98 -4.66
CA SER A 99 -15.76 10.15 -3.44
C SER A 99 -16.41 9.43 -2.25
N ILE A 100 -15.58 8.82 -1.41
CA ILE A 100 -15.99 8.14 -0.18
C ILE A 100 -15.48 8.92 1.03
N GLY A 101 -16.36 9.13 2.01
CA GLY A 101 -16.03 9.72 3.31
C GLY A 101 -15.73 11.22 3.31
N TYR A 102 -15.41 11.81 2.17
CA TYR A 102 -15.19 13.24 1.98
C TYR A 102 -15.99 13.74 0.78
N LYS A 103 -16.93 14.66 1.01
CA LYS A 103 -17.72 15.25 -0.08
C LYS A 103 -16.88 16.31 -0.80
N VAL A 104 -16.59 16.04 -2.08
CA VAL A 104 -15.84 16.94 -2.97
C VAL A 104 -16.76 17.54 -3.99
N ASP A 105 -16.67 18.84 -4.22
CA ASP A 105 -17.46 19.53 -5.24
C ASP A 105 -17.13 18.99 -6.64
N GLY A 106 -18.18 18.66 -7.39
CA GLY A 106 -18.07 18.09 -8.73
C GLY A 106 -17.95 16.56 -8.78
N PHE A 107 -17.82 15.87 -7.63
CA PHE A 107 -17.86 14.42 -7.53
C PHE A 107 -19.21 13.95 -6.97
N TYR A 108 -19.61 12.74 -7.33
CA TYR A 108 -20.67 12.02 -6.61
C TYR A 108 -20.13 11.59 -5.26
N TYR A 109 -21.00 11.47 -4.27
CA TYR A 109 -20.61 11.13 -2.90
C TYR A 109 -21.32 9.88 -2.40
N VAL A 110 -20.56 9.03 -1.71
CA VAL A 110 -21.12 7.92 -0.91
C VAL A 110 -20.57 8.02 0.51
N GLY A 111 -21.45 8.08 1.50
CA GLY A 111 -21.06 8.15 2.90
C GLY A 111 -22.20 8.48 3.84
N ASN A 112 -21.87 8.89 5.06
CA ASN A 112 -22.86 9.21 6.08
C ASN A 112 -23.25 10.69 6.07
N ASP A 113 -24.50 10.97 6.43
CA ASP A 113 -24.91 12.30 6.85
C ASP A 113 -24.49 12.53 8.32
N ASN A 114 -23.20 12.78 8.50
CA ASN A 114 -22.58 12.93 9.82
C ASN A 114 -23.26 14.04 10.65
N LYS A 115 -23.67 15.15 10.04
CA LYS A 115 -24.35 16.23 10.74
C LYS A 115 -25.70 15.80 11.30
N ARG A 116 -26.54 15.19 10.45
CA ARG A 116 -27.88 14.72 10.84
C ARG A 116 -27.80 13.65 11.93
N LEU A 117 -26.88 12.72 11.78
CA LEU A 117 -26.69 11.61 12.73
C LEU A 117 -26.18 12.09 14.08
N PHE A 118 -25.14 12.93 14.09
CA PHE A 118 -24.60 13.48 15.34
C PHE A 118 -25.61 14.41 16.03
N ARG A 119 -26.41 15.14 15.25
CA ARG A 119 -27.53 15.91 15.79
C ARG A 119 -28.56 15.03 16.51
N LYS A 120 -28.90 13.84 15.97
CA LYS A 120 -29.79 12.89 16.66
C LYS A 120 -29.23 12.45 18.00
N VAL A 121 -27.92 12.20 18.09
CA VAL A 121 -27.23 11.88 19.35
C VAL A 121 -27.37 13.03 20.32
N MET A 122 -27.09 14.27 19.91
CA MET A 122 -27.21 15.46 20.73
C MET A 122 -28.64 15.68 21.25
N ASP A 123 -29.62 15.59 20.35
CA ASP A 123 -31.04 15.77 20.69
C ASP A 123 -31.51 14.72 21.69
N HIS A 124 -31.06 13.46 21.56
CA HIS A 124 -31.34 12.41 22.52
C HIS A 124 -30.79 12.73 23.91
N MET A 125 -29.51 13.19 23.97
CA MET A 125 -28.91 13.56 25.24
C MET A 125 -29.57 14.77 25.88
N TYR A 126 -29.96 15.77 25.10
CA TYR A 126 -30.60 16.98 25.59
C TYR A 126 -32.05 16.75 26.02
N TYR A 127 -32.88 16.12 25.16
CA TYR A 127 -34.33 16.01 25.40
C TYR A 127 -34.71 14.77 26.19
N ALA A 128 -34.09 13.62 25.95
CA ALA A 128 -34.45 12.39 26.64
C ALA A 128 -33.73 12.24 27.99
N HIS A 129 -32.47 12.67 28.10
CA HIS A 129 -31.67 12.57 29.32
C HIS A 129 -31.47 13.88 30.06
N GLY A 130 -31.96 14.99 29.55
CA GLY A 130 -31.92 16.30 30.23
C GLY A 130 -30.53 16.89 30.41
N CYS A 131 -29.52 16.44 29.65
CA CYS A 131 -28.15 16.91 29.76
C CYS A 131 -28.07 18.42 29.41
N LYS A 132 -27.28 19.17 30.17
CA LYS A 132 -27.08 20.62 30.00
C LYS A 132 -25.61 20.99 29.80
N SER A 133 -24.68 20.12 30.17
CA SER A 133 -23.24 20.28 29.99
C SER A 133 -22.69 19.17 29.09
N PHE A 134 -22.00 19.57 28.03
CA PHE A 134 -21.57 18.71 26.95
C PHE A 134 -20.09 18.91 26.66
N VAL A 135 -19.37 17.81 26.42
CA VAL A 135 -17.99 17.87 25.94
C VAL A 135 -17.85 17.00 24.68
N PHE A 136 -17.34 17.59 23.61
CA PHE A 136 -17.02 16.87 22.39
C PHE A 136 -15.60 16.27 22.50
N ALA A 137 -15.50 14.96 22.52
CA ALA A 137 -14.26 14.21 22.52
C ALA A 137 -13.94 13.77 21.08
N GLY A 138 -13.28 14.66 20.33
CA GLY A 138 -13.08 14.57 18.89
C GLY A 138 -11.86 13.76 18.46
N GLY A 139 -11.87 13.34 17.20
CA GLY A 139 -10.72 12.83 16.46
C GLY A 139 -9.89 13.95 15.83
N PRO A 140 -9.10 13.68 14.77
CA PRO A 140 -8.26 14.66 14.13
C PRO A 140 -9.06 15.86 13.59
N PRO A 141 -8.67 17.11 13.88
CA PRO A 141 -9.47 18.30 13.54
C PRO A 141 -9.57 18.54 12.02
N TYR A 142 -8.64 18.02 11.24
CA TYR A 142 -8.64 18.11 9.78
C TYR A 142 -9.52 17.03 9.11
N HIS A 143 -9.87 15.97 9.81
CA HIS A 143 -10.65 14.87 9.24
C HIS A 143 -12.09 15.32 8.95
N TYR A 144 -12.57 15.04 7.72
CA TYR A 144 -13.86 15.54 7.26
C TYR A 144 -15.04 15.11 8.16
N GLU A 145 -15.16 13.82 8.47
CA GLU A 145 -16.25 13.33 9.30
C GLU A 145 -16.22 13.94 10.71
N ASN A 146 -15.02 14.07 11.31
CA ASN A 146 -14.86 14.72 12.60
C ASN A 146 -15.31 16.18 12.57
N ARG A 147 -14.95 16.92 11.51
CA ARG A 147 -15.39 18.29 11.32
C ARG A 147 -16.92 18.39 11.21
N MET A 148 -17.55 17.50 10.44
CA MET A 148 -19.01 17.51 10.29
C MET A 148 -19.72 17.20 11.62
N ARG A 149 -19.19 16.27 12.42
CA ARG A 149 -19.69 15.96 13.77
C ARG A 149 -19.51 17.15 14.71
N PHE A 150 -18.36 17.82 14.64
CA PHE A 150 -18.09 19.02 15.45
C PHE A 150 -18.94 20.23 15.03
N GLU A 151 -19.19 20.43 13.72
CA GLU A 151 -20.14 21.43 13.26
C GLU A 151 -21.57 21.17 13.80
N ALA A 152 -22.02 19.92 13.73
CA ALA A 152 -23.32 19.56 14.30
C ALA A 152 -23.38 19.79 15.82
N PHE A 153 -22.28 19.54 16.54
CA PHE A 153 -22.15 19.86 17.96
C PHE A 153 -22.34 21.37 18.22
N LYS A 154 -21.66 22.23 17.47
CA LYS A 154 -21.78 23.69 17.61
C LYS A 154 -23.19 24.18 17.29
N GLU A 155 -23.79 23.69 16.20
CA GLU A 155 -25.15 24.03 15.78
C GLU A 155 -26.17 23.63 16.86
N ALA A 156 -26.04 22.42 17.41
CA ALA A 156 -26.93 21.95 18.46
C ALA A 156 -26.82 22.77 19.75
N LEU A 157 -25.60 23.10 20.20
CA LEU A 157 -25.42 23.96 21.38
C LEU A 157 -26.06 25.34 21.18
N SER A 158 -25.92 25.92 20.00
CA SER A 158 -26.55 27.19 19.65
C SER A 158 -28.07 27.12 19.75
N ASP A 159 -28.68 26.05 19.22
CA ASP A 159 -30.12 25.83 19.27
C ASP A 159 -30.64 25.59 20.70
N TYR A 160 -29.81 25.00 21.56
CA TYR A 160 -30.13 24.80 22.99
C TYR A 160 -29.89 26.04 23.84
N GLY A 161 -29.33 27.12 23.26
CA GLY A 161 -28.98 28.34 23.99
C GLY A 161 -27.76 28.18 24.91
N ILE A 162 -26.89 27.20 24.63
CA ILE A 162 -25.67 26.93 25.40
C ILE A 162 -24.48 27.56 24.67
N PRO A 163 -23.77 28.54 25.27
CA PRO A 163 -22.63 29.15 24.64
C PRO A 163 -21.45 28.17 24.57
N LEU A 164 -20.81 28.04 23.39
CA LEU A 164 -19.60 27.23 23.21
C LEU A 164 -18.41 27.87 23.93
N THR A 165 -17.72 27.10 24.75
CA THR A 165 -16.48 27.50 25.43
C THR A 165 -15.33 26.56 25.05
N ALA A 166 -14.07 26.98 25.23
CA ALA A 166 -12.89 26.23 24.81
C ALA A 166 -12.67 24.91 25.57
N ASP A 167 -13.29 24.73 26.70
CA ASP A 167 -13.24 23.51 27.54
C ASP A 167 -14.32 22.48 27.16
N MET A 168 -15.19 22.80 26.21
CA MET A 168 -16.25 21.90 25.74
C MET A 168 -15.82 21.00 24.56
N TYR A 169 -14.56 21.05 24.14
CA TYR A 169 -14.08 20.17 23.07
C TYR A 169 -12.60 19.86 23.19
N MET A 170 -12.23 18.67 22.73
CA MET A 170 -10.85 18.16 22.66
C MET A 170 -10.65 17.50 21.30
N PHE A 171 -9.42 17.57 20.75
CA PHE A 171 -9.06 16.94 19.48
C PHE A 171 -7.83 16.05 19.65
N GLY A 172 -7.87 14.85 19.05
CA GLY A 172 -6.80 13.86 19.05
C GLY A 172 -6.94 12.93 17.87
N ASP A 173 -6.62 11.65 18.06
CA ASP A 173 -6.77 10.61 17.05
C ASP A 173 -8.06 9.80 17.26
N PHE A 174 -8.44 8.97 16.26
CA PHE A 174 -9.61 8.08 16.35
C PHE A 174 -9.32 6.75 17.08
N ASP A 175 -8.36 6.74 18.00
CA ASP A 175 -7.91 5.55 18.68
C ASP A 175 -8.37 5.47 20.16
N TYR A 176 -8.18 4.30 20.73
CA TYR A 176 -8.48 4.03 22.12
C TYR A 176 -7.63 4.87 23.09
N GLN A 177 -6.35 5.10 22.77
CA GLN A 177 -5.42 5.84 23.62
C GLN A 177 -5.81 7.32 23.74
N THR A 178 -6.43 7.88 22.72
CA THR A 178 -7.00 9.23 22.77
C THR A 178 -8.10 9.33 23.82
N GLY A 179 -8.99 8.32 23.91
CA GLY A 179 -10.00 8.26 24.95
C GLY A 179 -9.41 8.14 26.35
N VAL A 180 -8.38 7.31 26.50
CA VAL A 180 -7.62 7.18 27.77
C VAL A 180 -7.03 8.53 28.19
N ARG A 181 -6.35 9.21 27.27
CA ARG A 181 -5.75 10.53 27.53
C ARG A 181 -6.81 11.56 27.91
N TYR A 182 -7.92 11.65 27.18
CA TYR A 182 -8.98 12.61 27.46
C TYR A 182 -9.54 12.48 28.86
N MET A 183 -9.80 11.25 29.32
CA MET A 183 -10.33 11.04 30.67
C MET A 183 -9.28 11.31 31.74
N SER A 184 -8.02 10.94 31.51
CA SER A 184 -6.91 11.23 32.43
C SER A 184 -6.69 12.74 32.59
N ASP A 185 -6.58 13.47 31.47
CA ASP A 185 -6.39 14.93 31.47
C ASP A 185 -7.57 15.65 32.13
N TRP A 186 -8.80 15.16 31.89
CA TRP A 186 -9.98 15.72 32.53
C TRP A 186 -9.93 15.55 34.05
N HIS A 187 -9.61 14.35 34.53
CA HIS A 187 -9.45 14.05 35.95
C HIS A 187 -8.36 14.92 36.61
N GLU A 188 -7.20 15.04 35.98
CA GLU A 188 -6.08 15.85 36.48
C GLU A 188 -6.42 17.34 36.52
N SER A 189 -7.22 17.81 35.58
CA SER A 189 -7.67 19.22 35.53
C SER A 189 -8.55 19.64 36.68
N LYS A 190 -9.12 18.66 37.43
CA LYS A 190 -10.08 18.89 38.54
C LYS A 190 -11.31 19.71 38.15
N LYS A 191 -11.63 19.76 36.86
CA LYS A 191 -12.85 20.39 36.38
C LYS A 191 -14.08 19.58 36.81
N PRO A 192 -15.24 20.21 36.97
CA PRO A 192 -16.48 19.48 37.19
C PRO A 192 -16.77 18.56 36.00
N LEU A 193 -17.33 17.37 36.27
CA LEU A 193 -17.74 16.44 35.21
C LEU A 193 -18.86 17.06 34.38
N PRO A 194 -18.82 16.90 33.04
CA PRO A 194 -19.97 17.23 32.20
C PRO A 194 -21.08 16.19 32.38
N ASP A 195 -22.30 16.50 31.98
CA ASP A 195 -23.38 15.51 31.96
C ASP A 195 -23.10 14.41 30.93
N VAL A 196 -22.39 14.75 29.81
CA VAL A 196 -22.05 13.80 28.75
C VAL A 196 -20.76 14.16 28.01
N PHE A 197 -19.95 13.13 27.75
CA PHE A 197 -18.89 13.13 26.74
C PHE A 197 -19.43 12.56 25.43
N LEU A 198 -19.40 13.34 24.38
CA LEU A 198 -19.82 12.97 23.03
C LEU A 198 -18.57 12.61 22.24
N CYS A 199 -18.26 11.33 22.15
CA CYS A 199 -17.06 10.86 21.47
C CYS A 199 -17.29 10.79 19.96
N ALA A 200 -16.28 11.21 19.21
CA ALA A 200 -16.36 11.17 17.75
C ALA A 200 -16.43 9.74 17.19
N ASN A 201 -15.91 8.75 17.92
CA ASN A 201 -16.10 7.33 17.58
C ASN A 201 -16.10 6.41 18.82
N ASP A 202 -16.35 5.11 18.59
CA ASP A 202 -16.44 4.10 19.65
C ASP A 202 -15.08 3.75 20.27
N ASN A 203 -13.95 3.93 19.54
CA ASN A 203 -12.62 3.72 20.11
C ASN A 203 -12.35 4.73 21.23
N ILE A 204 -12.61 6.01 20.96
CA ILE A 204 -12.47 7.08 21.95
C ILE A 204 -13.40 6.81 23.14
N ALA A 205 -14.67 6.45 22.86
CA ALA A 205 -15.66 6.15 23.90
C ALA A 205 -15.22 4.99 24.81
N ALA A 206 -14.71 3.91 24.23
CA ALA A 206 -14.23 2.75 24.99
C ALA A 206 -13.01 3.09 25.86
N GLY A 207 -12.04 3.84 25.31
CA GLY A 207 -10.87 4.28 26.09
C GLY A 207 -11.24 5.21 27.23
N LEU A 208 -12.18 6.13 27.00
CA LEU A 208 -12.71 7.04 28.01
C LEU A 208 -13.45 6.28 29.12
N CYS A 209 -14.36 5.36 28.79
CA CYS A 209 -15.08 4.55 29.75
C CYS A 209 -14.16 3.66 30.59
N ALA A 210 -13.20 2.98 29.97
CA ALA A 210 -12.26 2.12 30.69
C ALA A 210 -11.39 2.92 31.69
N THR A 211 -10.94 4.11 31.30
CA THR A 211 -10.16 4.98 32.19
C THR A 211 -11.01 5.55 33.29
N ALA A 212 -12.28 5.92 33.00
CA ALA A 212 -13.24 6.36 34.01
C ALA A 212 -13.42 5.31 35.12
N GLU A 213 -13.58 4.04 34.75
CA GLU A 213 -13.70 2.93 35.71
C GLU A 213 -12.46 2.80 36.60
N VAL A 214 -11.24 2.87 36.01
CA VAL A 214 -9.96 2.83 36.75
C VAL A 214 -9.85 3.99 37.75
N LEU A 215 -10.34 5.17 37.36
CA LEU A 215 -10.36 6.37 38.21
C LEU A 215 -11.50 6.40 39.24
N GLY A 216 -12.37 5.37 39.27
CA GLY A 216 -13.46 5.21 40.23
C GLY A 216 -14.76 5.90 39.84
N TYR A 217 -14.87 6.42 38.61
CA TYR A 217 -16.11 6.97 38.09
C TYR A 217 -17.02 5.89 37.51
N LYS A 218 -18.32 6.15 37.54
CA LYS A 218 -19.34 5.23 37.04
C LYS A 218 -20.09 5.83 35.87
N VAL A 219 -20.02 5.16 34.71
CA VAL A 219 -20.82 5.46 33.54
C VAL A 219 -22.04 4.54 33.52
N PRO A 220 -23.28 5.04 33.42
CA PRO A 220 -23.70 6.43 33.14
C PRO A 220 -24.03 7.27 34.38
N GLN A 221 -23.76 6.80 35.62
CA GLN A 221 -24.25 7.42 36.83
C GLN A 221 -23.61 8.78 37.13
N ASP A 222 -22.28 8.90 36.99
CA ASP A 222 -21.56 10.14 37.26
C ASP A 222 -21.55 11.06 36.03
N PHE A 223 -21.47 10.49 34.85
CA PHE A 223 -21.62 11.15 33.56
C PHE A 223 -21.93 10.12 32.46
N LYS A 224 -22.43 10.58 31.33
CA LYS A 224 -22.79 9.74 30.19
C LYS A 224 -21.73 9.78 29.11
N VAL A 225 -21.69 8.74 28.26
CA VAL A 225 -20.77 8.64 27.13
C VAL A 225 -21.52 8.17 25.89
N THR A 226 -21.20 8.77 24.74
CA THR A 226 -21.66 8.27 23.45
C THR A 226 -20.48 8.09 22.51
N GLY A 227 -20.57 7.09 21.64
CA GLY A 227 -19.64 6.82 20.56
C GLY A 227 -20.27 7.05 19.19
N PHE A 228 -19.63 6.48 18.17
CA PHE A 228 -20.05 6.49 16.77
C PHE A 228 -19.31 5.37 16.05
N ASP A 229 -19.86 4.77 15.00
CA ASP A 229 -19.35 3.73 14.10
C ASP A 229 -19.92 2.32 14.32
N ASN A 230 -20.57 2.04 15.45
CA ASN A 230 -21.11 0.73 15.84
C ASN A 230 -20.07 -0.40 15.70
N LEU A 231 -18.87 -0.15 16.22
CA LEU A 231 -17.85 -1.20 16.28
C LEU A 231 -18.30 -2.31 17.24
N ASP A 232 -17.94 -3.57 16.96
CA ASP A 232 -18.29 -4.73 17.80
C ASP A 232 -18.01 -4.48 19.29
N LYS A 233 -16.88 -3.83 19.59
CA LYS A 233 -16.53 -3.45 20.96
C LYS A 233 -17.56 -2.56 21.65
N ALA A 234 -18.30 -1.72 20.92
CA ALA A 234 -19.31 -0.87 21.52
C ALA A 234 -20.48 -1.69 22.08
N ALA A 235 -20.90 -2.72 21.36
CA ALA A 235 -21.97 -3.62 21.78
C ALA A 235 -21.58 -4.51 22.96
N TYR A 236 -20.29 -4.89 23.05
CA TYR A 236 -19.79 -5.83 24.07
C TYR A 236 -19.06 -5.16 25.24
N PHE A 237 -18.89 -3.84 25.20
CA PHE A 237 -18.32 -3.06 26.30
C PHE A 237 -19.29 -3.05 27.51
N ASN A 238 -18.77 -2.84 28.71
CA ASN A 238 -19.56 -2.68 29.91
C ASN A 238 -19.22 -1.33 30.58
N PRO A 239 -20.17 -0.36 30.60
CA PRO A 239 -21.54 -0.40 30.04
C PRO A 239 -21.54 -0.43 28.50
N GLN A 240 -22.56 -1.05 27.90
CA GLN A 240 -22.74 -1.04 26.44
C GLN A 240 -22.76 0.39 25.89
N ILE A 241 -21.91 0.68 24.91
CA ILE A 241 -21.73 2.05 24.41
C ILE A 241 -22.87 2.44 23.47
N THR A 242 -23.51 3.57 23.76
CA THR A 242 -24.44 4.25 22.85
C THR A 242 -23.69 4.71 21.61
N THR A 243 -24.17 4.35 20.41
CA THR A 243 -23.42 4.58 19.16
C THR A 243 -24.34 4.86 17.97
N VAL A 244 -23.74 5.01 16.79
CA VAL A 244 -24.42 5.13 15.50
C VAL A 244 -23.90 4.05 14.58
N ASP A 245 -24.79 3.25 14.01
CA ASP A 245 -24.44 2.29 12.97
C ASP A 245 -24.25 3.03 11.64
N ASN A 246 -23.06 2.97 11.11
CA ASN A 246 -22.65 3.63 9.86
C ASN A 246 -23.02 2.84 8.61
N ASN A 247 -23.34 1.56 8.72
CA ASN A 247 -23.62 0.66 7.60
C ASN A 247 -22.56 0.73 6.48
N ARG A 248 -21.28 0.84 6.85
CA ARG A 248 -20.15 1.08 5.91
C ARG A 248 -19.96 -0.04 4.89
N GLY A 249 -20.38 -1.27 5.18
CA GLY A 249 -20.31 -2.39 4.24
C GLY A 249 -21.02 -2.16 2.91
N ASN A 250 -21.99 -1.23 2.85
CA ASN A 250 -22.73 -0.89 1.63
C ASN A 250 -22.09 0.20 0.75
N ILE A 251 -20.92 0.74 1.15
CA ILE A 251 -20.26 1.84 0.41
C ILE A 251 -19.94 1.43 -1.03
N GLY A 252 -19.27 0.29 -1.22
CA GLY A 252 -18.88 -0.19 -2.55
C GLY A 252 -20.08 -0.43 -3.46
N ARG A 253 -21.14 -1.05 -2.93
CA ARG A 253 -22.39 -1.28 -3.65
C ARG A 253 -23.06 0.04 -4.07
N ASN A 254 -23.16 1.01 -3.15
CA ASN A 254 -23.77 2.31 -3.44
C ASN A 254 -22.98 3.09 -4.51
N ALA A 255 -21.65 3.01 -4.50
CA ALA A 255 -20.83 3.59 -5.56
C ALA A 255 -21.13 2.95 -6.92
N LEU A 256 -21.28 1.63 -6.96
CA LEU A 256 -21.64 0.91 -8.18
C LEU A 256 -23.03 1.25 -8.70
N GLU A 257 -23.99 1.50 -7.81
CA GLU A 257 -25.34 1.95 -8.19
C GLU A 257 -25.31 3.34 -8.88
N ILE A 258 -24.46 4.26 -8.41
CA ILE A 258 -24.24 5.56 -9.05
C ILE A 258 -23.71 5.35 -10.47
N PHE A 259 -22.66 4.53 -10.62
CA PHE A 259 -22.09 4.24 -11.94
C PHE A 259 -23.10 3.58 -12.87
N LYS A 260 -23.88 2.61 -12.37
CA LYS A 260 -24.92 1.94 -13.16
C LYS A 260 -25.95 2.94 -13.69
N ALA A 261 -26.39 3.89 -12.87
CA ALA A 261 -27.33 4.93 -13.28
C ALA A 261 -26.73 5.82 -14.38
N LEU A 262 -25.47 6.22 -14.24
CA LEU A 262 -24.74 7.02 -15.23
C LEU A 262 -24.53 6.28 -16.55
N TRP A 263 -24.11 5.02 -16.51
CA TRP A 263 -23.87 4.23 -17.71
C TRP A 263 -25.14 3.92 -18.49
N ASN A 264 -26.27 3.81 -17.81
CA ASN A 264 -27.58 3.54 -18.43
C ASN A 264 -28.32 4.83 -18.88
N GLY A 265 -27.79 6.02 -18.52
CA GLY A 265 -28.47 7.29 -18.82
C GLY A 265 -29.80 7.46 -18.09
N THR A 266 -30.05 6.72 -17.01
CA THR A 266 -31.31 6.72 -16.26
C THR A 266 -31.33 7.83 -15.20
N GLY A 267 -30.89 9.01 -15.49
CA GLY A 267 -31.12 10.31 -14.81
C GLY A 267 -31.07 10.44 -13.27
N ASP A 268 -30.91 9.36 -12.51
CA ASP A 268 -30.99 9.32 -11.03
C ASP A 268 -29.64 9.10 -10.35
N ALA A 269 -28.57 9.57 -10.99
CA ALA A 269 -27.26 9.60 -10.38
C ALA A 269 -27.19 10.77 -9.40
N SER A 270 -27.28 10.47 -8.11
CA SER A 270 -27.21 11.44 -7.02
C SER A 270 -26.31 10.91 -5.91
N ASP A 271 -25.89 11.79 -5.00
CA ASP A 271 -25.21 11.39 -3.78
C ASP A 271 -25.99 10.31 -3.03
N LYS A 272 -25.30 9.30 -2.54
CA LYS A 272 -25.90 8.22 -1.74
C LYS A 272 -25.49 8.36 -0.28
N TYR A 273 -26.48 8.58 0.56
CA TYR A 273 -26.28 8.55 2.00
C TYR A 273 -26.65 7.17 2.53
N LEU A 274 -25.78 6.60 3.36
CA LEU A 274 -25.97 5.28 3.96
C LEU A 274 -27.20 5.29 4.89
N ASP A 275 -27.90 4.17 4.93
CA ASP A 275 -28.99 3.95 5.89
C ASP A 275 -28.37 3.64 7.26
N SER A 276 -28.26 4.69 8.07
CA SER A 276 -27.55 4.70 9.35
C SER A 276 -28.54 4.84 10.49
N GLU A 277 -28.33 4.06 11.57
CA GLU A 277 -29.21 3.97 12.73
C GLU A 277 -28.50 4.50 13.98
N PHE A 278 -29.21 5.30 14.79
CA PHE A 278 -28.77 5.66 16.15
C PHE A 278 -29.17 4.54 17.12
N ILE A 279 -28.22 4.02 17.88
CA ILE A 279 -28.36 2.90 18.84
C ILE A 279 -28.13 3.41 20.26
N PRO A 280 -29.17 3.82 20.98
CA PRO A 280 -29.05 4.17 22.40
C PRO A 280 -28.79 2.92 23.24
N ALA A 281 -27.87 3.02 24.23
CA ALA A 281 -27.49 1.90 25.08
C ALA A 281 -27.11 2.36 26.49
N GLU A 282 -26.54 1.46 27.30
CA GLU A 282 -26.31 1.67 28.74
C GLU A 282 -25.44 2.90 29.06
N SER A 283 -24.45 3.22 28.23
CA SER A 283 -23.54 4.34 28.52
C SER A 283 -24.19 5.73 28.46
N CYS A 284 -25.38 5.86 27.88
CA CYS A 284 -26.18 7.08 27.99
C CYS A 284 -27.28 6.99 29.03
N GLY A 285 -27.47 5.84 29.67
CA GLY A 285 -28.53 5.57 30.64
C GLY A 285 -29.79 4.92 30.06
N CYS A 286 -29.77 4.51 28.81
CA CYS A 286 -30.81 3.70 28.18
C CYS A 286 -30.65 2.21 28.57
N PRO A 287 -31.70 1.38 28.39
CA PRO A 287 -31.59 -0.05 28.61
C PRO A 287 -30.59 -0.71 27.64
N ASN A 288 -30.01 -1.83 28.10
CA ASN A 288 -29.24 -2.71 27.21
C ASN A 288 -30.09 -3.14 26.01
N THR A 289 -29.52 -3.15 24.81
CA THR A 289 -30.26 -3.49 23.58
C THR A 289 -30.68 -4.96 23.52
N GLY A 290 -30.16 -5.83 24.40
CA GLY A 290 -30.46 -7.27 24.47
C GLY A 290 -29.96 -8.08 23.23
N ARG A 291 -29.23 -7.46 22.31
CA ARG A 291 -28.80 -8.07 21.06
C ARG A 291 -27.40 -8.70 21.12
N VAL A 292 -26.89 -9.06 22.30
CA VAL A 292 -25.48 -9.42 22.48
C VAL A 292 -25.31 -10.88 22.81
N ASP A 293 -24.68 -11.65 21.91
CA ASP A 293 -24.24 -13.01 22.17
C ASP A 293 -22.77 -13.02 22.65
N TYR A 294 -22.56 -12.79 23.94
CA TYR A 294 -21.23 -12.80 24.57
C TYR A 294 -20.46 -14.10 24.34
N ARG A 295 -21.14 -15.25 24.28
CA ARG A 295 -20.49 -16.55 24.08
C ARG A 295 -19.86 -16.62 22.69
N ASN A 296 -20.60 -16.22 21.68
CA ASN A 296 -20.12 -16.22 20.31
C ASN A 296 -19.02 -15.15 20.11
N TYR A 297 -19.20 -13.98 20.71
CA TYR A 297 -18.20 -12.91 20.69
C TYR A 297 -16.86 -13.35 21.28
N ILE A 298 -16.84 -13.90 22.50
CA ILE A 298 -15.62 -14.42 23.14
C ILE A 298 -14.99 -15.51 22.28
N LYS A 299 -15.80 -16.44 21.73
CA LYS A 299 -15.31 -17.49 20.84
C LYS A 299 -14.63 -16.89 19.61
N ASN A 300 -15.22 -15.86 19.00
CA ASN A 300 -14.67 -15.18 17.84
C ASN A 300 -13.39 -14.41 18.17
N ILE A 301 -13.33 -13.73 19.34
CA ILE A 301 -12.10 -13.07 19.82
C ILE A 301 -10.98 -14.09 19.99
N ILE A 302 -11.24 -15.22 20.66
CA ILE A 302 -10.23 -16.25 20.87
C ILE A 302 -9.78 -16.82 19.52
N LYS A 303 -10.73 -17.15 18.62
CA LYS A 303 -10.41 -17.62 17.27
C LYS A 303 -9.56 -16.61 16.51
N GLY A 304 -9.93 -15.33 16.55
CA GLY A 304 -9.18 -14.25 15.90
C GLY A 304 -7.81 -14.00 16.52
N SER A 305 -7.66 -14.17 17.85
CA SER A 305 -6.35 -14.06 18.51
C SER A 305 -5.41 -15.18 18.07
N VAL A 306 -5.90 -16.43 18.06
CA VAL A 306 -5.10 -17.58 17.60
C VAL A 306 -4.74 -17.47 16.13
N ALA A 307 -5.68 -17.04 15.27
CA ALA A 307 -5.40 -16.81 13.86
C ALA A 307 -4.29 -15.77 13.68
N ARG A 308 -4.36 -14.66 14.41
CA ARG A 308 -3.35 -13.58 14.34
C ARG A 308 -1.97 -14.05 14.78
N GLU A 309 -1.86 -14.82 15.86
CA GLU A 309 -0.58 -15.40 16.30
C GLU A 309 0.02 -16.30 15.20
N GLN A 310 -0.81 -17.14 14.54
CA GLN A 310 -0.37 -18.00 13.44
C GLN A 310 0.07 -17.18 12.22
N GLU A 311 -0.58 -16.07 11.92
CA GLU A 311 -0.24 -15.17 10.83
C GLU A 311 1.06 -14.40 11.09
N GLU A 312 1.25 -13.88 12.30
CA GLU A 312 2.51 -13.25 12.71
C GLU A 312 3.68 -14.22 12.57
N ASP A 313 3.52 -15.47 13.01
CA ASP A 313 4.53 -16.52 12.83
C ASP A 313 4.79 -16.81 11.34
N ALA A 314 3.74 -16.89 10.52
CA ALA A 314 3.87 -17.15 9.09
C ALA A 314 4.59 -16.00 8.35
N VAL A 315 4.31 -14.75 8.69
CA VAL A 315 5.04 -13.59 8.14
C VAL A 315 6.51 -13.61 8.56
N MET A 316 6.82 -13.98 9.81
CA MET A 316 8.21 -14.14 10.26
C MET A 316 8.96 -15.24 9.50
N ILE A 317 8.28 -16.37 9.22
CA ILE A 317 8.85 -17.46 8.41
C ILE A 317 9.10 -16.97 6.98
N LEU A 318 8.11 -16.30 6.37
CA LEU A 318 8.27 -15.71 5.04
C LEU A 318 9.46 -14.74 4.99
N GLN A 319 9.60 -13.84 5.96
CA GLN A 319 10.74 -12.90 6.01
C GLN A 319 12.08 -13.65 5.96
N LYS A 320 12.22 -14.71 6.74
CA LYS A 320 13.43 -15.54 6.74
C LYS A 320 13.65 -16.24 5.41
N GLU A 321 12.62 -16.81 4.82
CA GLU A 321 12.71 -17.47 3.51
C GLU A 321 13.09 -16.50 2.40
N LEU A 322 12.55 -15.27 2.42
CA LEU A 322 12.91 -14.22 1.47
C LEU A 322 14.38 -13.78 1.64
N GLU A 323 14.91 -13.74 2.88
CA GLU A 323 16.32 -13.40 3.14
C GLU A 323 17.31 -14.40 2.52
N GLU A 324 16.91 -15.65 2.31
CA GLU A 324 17.73 -16.70 1.71
C GLU A 324 17.79 -16.61 0.17
N CYS A 325 16.87 -15.89 -0.47
CA CYS A 325 16.82 -15.74 -1.93
C CYS A 325 17.97 -14.86 -2.43
N ASN A 326 18.73 -15.35 -3.43
CA ASN A 326 19.87 -14.61 -4.02
C ASN A 326 19.60 -14.06 -5.42
N GLU A 327 18.47 -14.47 -6.03
CA GLU A 327 18.03 -14.01 -7.34
C GLU A 327 16.63 -13.38 -7.25
N TYR A 328 16.33 -12.43 -8.14
CA TYR A 328 15.01 -11.79 -8.18
C TYR A 328 13.89 -12.80 -8.45
N TYR A 329 14.17 -13.76 -9.35
CA TYR A 329 13.19 -14.78 -9.69
C TYR A 329 12.80 -15.61 -8.46
N ASP A 330 13.78 -16.11 -7.70
CA ASP A 330 13.56 -16.91 -6.50
C ASP A 330 12.79 -16.10 -5.42
N LEU A 331 13.14 -14.80 -5.29
CA LEU A 331 12.46 -13.88 -4.38
C LEU A 331 10.97 -13.74 -4.72
N PHE A 332 10.66 -13.50 -5.99
CA PHE A 332 9.27 -13.31 -6.43
C PHE A 332 8.49 -14.63 -6.47
N GLU A 333 9.13 -15.75 -6.79
CA GLU A 333 8.52 -17.08 -6.72
C GLU A 333 8.10 -17.40 -5.28
N ARG A 334 8.99 -17.22 -4.31
CA ARG A 334 8.69 -17.46 -2.89
C ARG A 334 7.58 -16.55 -2.36
N TYR A 335 7.62 -15.29 -2.74
CA TYR A 335 6.55 -14.35 -2.43
C TYR A 335 5.21 -14.78 -3.05
N SER A 336 5.22 -15.17 -4.33
CA SER A 336 4.02 -15.64 -5.05
C SER A 336 3.41 -16.87 -4.42
N ASP A 337 4.22 -17.88 -4.11
CA ASP A 337 3.78 -19.12 -3.48
C ASP A 337 3.06 -18.84 -2.14
N TYR A 338 3.63 -17.95 -1.35
CA TYR A 338 3.02 -17.54 -0.08
C TYR A 338 1.67 -16.85 -0.30
N ILE A 339 1.62 -15.83 -1.16
CA ILE A 339 0.40 -15.07 -1.46
C ILE A 339 -0.70 -15.98 -2.05
N GLN A 340 -0.36 -16.85 -2.99
CA GLN A 340 -1.35 -17.76 -3.60
C GLN A 340 -1.88 -18.80 -2.61
N SER A 341 -1.07 -19.24 -1.63
CA SER A 341 -1.52 -20.11 -0.56
C SER A 341 -2.62 -19.51 0.32
N MET A 342 -2.74 -18.16 0.32
CA MET A 342 -3.72 -17.38 1.08
C MET A 342 -4.98 -17.01 0.28
N LYS A 343 -5.30 -17.67 -0.82
CA LYS A 343 -6.43 -17.36 -1.72
C LYS A 343 -6.21 -16.10 -2.57
N CYS A 344 -5.18 -16.10 -3.38
CA CYS A 344 -4.96 -15.16 -4.46
C CYS A 344 -4.83 -15.95 -5.77
N ASP A 345 -5.43 -15.45 -6.84
CA ASP A 345 -5.46 -16.18 -8.12
C ASP A 345 -4.26 -15.87 -9.02
N GLY A 346 -3.48 -14.84 -8.72
CA GLY A 346 -2.27 -14.54 -9.49
C GLY A 346 -1.44 -13.42 -8.91
N VAL A 347 -0.13 -13.48 -9.17
CA VAL A 347 0.87 -12.50 -8.74
C VAL A 347 1.69 -12.09 -9.95
N TYR A 348 1.73 -10.80 -10.25
CA TYR A 348 2.52 -10.24 -11.33
C TYR A 348 3.41 -9.14 -10.77
N VAL A 349 4.69 -9.16 -11.10
CA VAL A 349 5.66 -8.17 -10.66
C VAL A 349 6.23 -7.44 -11.85
N VAL A 350 6.05 -6.14 -11.87
CA VAL A 350 6.59 -5.23 -12.86
C VAL A 350 7.65 -4.36 -12.19
N GLY A 351 8.81 -4.24 -12.82
CA GLY A 351 9.89 -3.40 -12.34
C GLY A 351 10.46 -2.55 -13.47
N VAL A 352 11.23 -1.52 -13.09
CA VAL A 352 11.96 -0.70 -14.06
C VAL A 352 13.19 -1.43 -14.57
N SER A 353 13.64 -1.11 -15.79
CA SER A 353 14.77 -1.76 -16.46
C SER A 353 16.07 -1.68 -15.66
N ASP A 354 16.31 -0.58 -14.95
CA ASP A 354 17.50 -0.37 -14.12
C ASP A 354 17.51 -1.28 -12.87
N LEU A 355 16.34 -1.62 -12.32
CA LEU A 355 16.22 -2.62 -11.25
C LEU A 355 16.61 -4.01 -11.79
N ALA A 356 16.03 -4.40 -12.93
CA ALA A 356 16.27 -5.69 -13.55
C ALA A 356 17.74 -5.90 -13.89
N ALA A 357 18.41 -4.85 -14.40
CA ALA A 357 19.82 -4.88 -14.79
C ALA A 357 20.79 -4.68 -13.62
N ALA A 358 20.32 -4.29 -12.45
CA ALA A 358 21.11 -3.92 -11.26
C ALA A 358 22.30 -3.01 -11.60
N ARG A 359 22.04 -1.93 -12.33
CA ARG A 359 23.08 -1.02 -12.83
C ARG A 359 23.64 -0.18 -11.67
N ASN A 360 24.95 0.04 -11.72
CA ASN A 360 25.67 0.84 -10.71
C ASN A 360 25.25 2.32 -10.68
N ASN A 361 24.79 2.84 -11.81
CA ASN A 361 24.31 4.20 -11.99
C ASN A 361 22.79 4.26 -12.21
N ALA A 362 22.05 3.30 -11.69
CA ALA A 362 20.59 3.27 -11.77
C ALA A 362 19.99 4.61 -11.30
N GLN A 363 19.07 5.13 -12.10
CA GLN A 363 18.33 6.35 -11.78
C GLN A 363 16.84 6.03 -11.69
N PHE A 364 16.35 5.95 -10.49
CA PHE A 364 14.94 5.71 -10.26
C PHE A 364 14.15 7.02 -10.24
N ARG A 365 12.95 6.99 -10.83
CA ARG A 365 12.02 8.12 -10.84
C ARG A 365 11.44 8.33 -9.45
N LYS A 366 11.09 9.59 -9.14
CA LYS A 366 10.39 9.96 -7.90
C LYS A 366 8.92 10.29 -8.12
N HIS A 367 8.53 10.45 -9.38
CA HIS A 367 7.17 10.78 -9.79
C HIS A 367 6.85 10.12 -11.12
N GLY A 368 5.65 9.59 -11.23
CA GLY A 368 5.11 8.97 -12.44
C GLY A 368 5.77 7.65 -12.81
N TYR A 369 5.13 6.95 -13.71
CA TYR A 369 5.57 5.68 -14.28
C TYR A 369 5.81 5.85 -15.78
N ASP A 370 6.65 5.01 -16.35
CA ASP A 370 6.97 5.04 -17.79
C ASP A 370 6.94 3.61 -18.32
N ILE A 371 5.89 3.28 -19.02
CA ILE A 371 5.67 1.94 -19.54
C ILE A 371 6.77 1.46 -20.51
N ASP A 372 7.49 2.39 -21.15
CA ASP A 372 8.60 2.07 -22.05
C ASP A 372 9.86 1.65 -21.28
N ASP A 373 9.98 2.03 -20.00
CA ASP A 373 11.07 1.64 -19.10
C ASP A 373 10.69 0.46 -18.19
N GLU A 374 9.47 -0.03 -18.26
CA GLU A 374 8.97 -1.10 -17.41
C GLU A 374 9.15 -2.48 -18.05
N VAL A 375 9.48 -3.47 -17.22
CA VAL A 375 9.63 -4.87 -17.62
C VAL A 375 8.88 -5.78 -16.66
N VAL A 376 8.30 -6.87 -17.19
CA VAL A 376 7.69 -7.90 -16.34
C VAL A 376 8.80 -8.77 -15.77
N LEU A 377 8.98 -8.71 -14.45
CA LEU A 377 10.00 -9.46 -13.72
C LEU A 377 9.56 -10.86 -13.33
N TYR A 378 8.25 -11.01 -13.06
CA TYR A 378 7.66 -12.27 -12.64
C TYR A 378 6.15 -12.27 -12.93
N ALA A 379 5.62 -13.41 -13.32
CA ALA A 379 4.19 -13.61 -13.50
C ALA A 379 3.81 -15.07 -13.19
N ASP A 380 2.85 -15.24 -12.29
CA ASP A 380 2.31 -16.52 -11.93
C ASP A 380 0.80 -16.42 -11.73
N ASP A 381 0.07 -17.31 -12.36
CA ASP A 381 -1.38 -17.30 -12.42
C ASP A 381 -1.91 -18.69 -12.10
N LYS A 382 -2.85 -18.80 -11.19
CA LYS A 382 -3.41 -20.06 -10.70
C LYS A 382 -3.93 -20.97 -11.82
N ASP A 383 -4.51 -20.37 -12.86
CA ASP A 383 -5.15 -21.13 -13.93
C ASP A 383 -4.16 -21.51 -15.04
N ASN A 384 -3.10 -20.70 -15.23
CA ASN A 384 -2.17 -20.83 -16.35
C ASN A 384 -0.71 -21.08 -15.91
N GLY A 385 -0.42 -21.08 -14.61
CA GLY A 385 0.93 -21.26 -14.06
C GLY A 385 1.84 -20.07 -14.35
N LYS A 386 3.14 -20.32 -14.38
CA LYS A 386 4.16 -19.31 -14.66
C LYS A 386 4.11 -18.86 -16.11
N LEU A 387 4.06 -17.55 -16.30
CA LEU A 387 3.90 -16.89 -17.59
C LEU A 387 5.10 -15.99 -17.90
N GLU A 388 5.45 -15.87 -19.16
CA GLU A 388 6.45 -14.92 -19.64
C GLU A 388 5.81 -13.92 -20.59
N PHE A 389 6.07 -12.63 -20.36
CA PHE A 389 5.58 -11.54 -21.20
C PHE A 389 6.76 -10.76 -21.79
N LYS A 390 6.64 -10.38 -23.06
CA LYS A 390 7.68 -9.58 -23.76
C LYS A 390 7.63 -8.11 -23.37
N SER A 391 6.45 -7.64 -22.96
CA SER A 391 6.21 -6.25 -22.55
C SER A 391 5.13 -6.19 -21.49
N VAL A 392 5.07 -5.07 -20.79
CA VAL A 392 3.98 -4.77 -19.86
C VAL A 392 2.64 -4.65 -20.60
N ASN A 393 2.65 -4.18 -21.84
CA ASN A 393 1.43 -4.14 -22.66
C ASN A 393 0.86 -5.54 -22.92
N ASP A 394 1.71 -6.56 -23.15
CA ASP A 394 1.25 -7.95 -23.31
C ASP A 394 0.60 -8.47 -22.01
N LEU A 395 1.19 -8.17 -20.86
CA LEU A 395 0.61 -8.49 -19.55
C LEU A 395 -0.75 -7.80 -19.38
N MET A 396 -0.86 -6.50 -19.70
CA MET A 396 -2.14 -5.77 -19.58
C MET A 396 -3.21 -6.32 -20.52
N GLN A 397 -2.86 -6.75 -21.73
CA GLN A 397 -3.79 -7.43 -22.64
C GLN A 397 -4.23 -8.79 -22.10
N TYR A 398 -3.31 -9.56 -21.55
CA TYR A 398 -3.61 -10.84 -20.90
C TYR A 398 -4.62 -10.63 -19.75
N MET A 399 -4.34 -9.71 -18.83
CA MET A 399 -5.24 -9.39 -17.70
C MET A 399 -6.66 -8.99 -18.16
N GLN A 400 -6.77 -8.27 -19.29
CA GLN A 400 -8.09 -7.89 -19.85
C GLN A 400 -8.83 -9.07 -20.51
N SER A 401 -8.11 -10.14 -20.87
CA SER A 401 -8.69 -11.31 -21.53
C SER A 401 -9.16 -12.39 -20.56
N VAL A 402 -8.66 -12.35 -19.29
CA VAL A 402 -8.79 -13.49 -18.38
C VAL A 402 -10.18 -13.58 -17.80
N ASP A 403 -10.79 -12.71 -17.13
CA ASP A 403 -12.09 -12.97 -16.52
C ASP A 403 -12.99 -11.73 -16.34
N LYS A 404 -14.31 -12.02 -16.33
CA LYS A 404 -15.34 -11.10 -15.86
C LYS A 404 -15.37 -11.07 -14.33
N ASN A 405 -15.68 -9.92 -13.77
CA ASN A 405 -15.79 -9.73 -12.32
C ASN A 405 -14.48 -10.07 -11.57
N THR A 406 -13.38 -9.50 -12.03
CA THR A 406 -12.03 -9.68 -11.47
C THR A 406 -11.58 -8.40 -10.76
N CYS A 407 -10.90 -8.57 -9.62
CA CYS A 407 -10.20 -7.51 -8.92
C CYS A 407 -8.69 -7.64 -9.13
N TYR A 408 -8.05 -6.56 -9.57
CA TYR A 408 -6.60 -6.43 -9.64
C TYR A 408 -6.15 -5.38 -8.63
N MET A 409 -5.43 -5.81 -7.59
CA MET A 409 -4.87 -4.91 -6.58
C MET A 409 -3.43 -4.57 -6.92
N TYR A 410 -3.12 -3.29 -6.99
CA TYR A 410 -1.80 -2.76 -7.25
C TYR A 410 -1.16 -2.30 -5.94
N CYS A 411 0.10 -2.70 -5.72
CA CYS A 411 0.92 -2.31 -4.58
C CYS A 411 2.23 -1.72 -5.08
N SER A 412 2.67 -0.62 -4.51
CA SER A 412 3.90 0.07 -4.89
C SER A 412 5.14 -0.76 -4.56
N LEU A 413 6.13 -0.76 -5.46
CA LEU A 413 7.51 -1.15 -5.16
C LEU A 413 8.40 0.09 -5.25
N HIS A 414 9.04 0.46 -4.16
CA HIS A 414 9.85 1.66 -4.08
C HIS A 414 10.98 1.54 -3.05
N PHE A 415 12.08 2.24 -3.28
CA PHE A 415 13.15 2.42 -2.31
C PHE A 415 13.04 3.84 -1.76
N ARG A 416 12.36 4.00 -0.62
CA ARG A 416 11.97 5.29 -0.04
C ARG A 416 11.10 6.11 -1.01
N ASP A 417 11.62 7.22 -1.57
CA ASP A 417 10.93 8.09 -2.53
C ASP A 417 11.25 7.76 -4.01
N GLU A 418 11.91 6.63 -4.26
CA GLU A 418 12.32 6.19 -5.59
C GLU A 418 11.49 4.99 -6.06
N ILE A 419 10.82 5.14 -7.19
CA ILE A 419 9.92 4.13 -7.77
C ILE A 419 10.76 3.06 -8.47
N VAL A 420 10.57 1.81 -8.10
CA VAL A 420 11.26 0.66 -8.74
C VAL A 420 10.29 -0.30 -9.43
N GLY A 421 8.97 -0.11 -9.26
CA GLY A 421 7.96 -0.92 -9.92
C GLY A 421 6.67 -1.03 -9.11
N TYR A 422 5.95 -2.11 -9.33
CA TYR A 422 4.71 -2.46 -8.61
C TYR A 422 4.42 -3.96 -8.68
N VAL A 423 3.63 -4.43 -7.71
CA VAL A 423 3.04 -5.78 -7.71
C VAL A 423 1.57 -5.69 -8.04
N ILE A 424 1.07 -6.61 -8.82
CA ILE A 424 -0.37 -6.78 -9.10
C ILE A 424 -0.82 -8.12 -8.55
N LEU A 425 -1.87 -8.10 -7.72
CA LEU A 425 -2.50 -9.29 -7.16
C LEU A 425 -3.87 -9.48 -7.81
N ARG A 426 -4.14 -10.66 -8.38
CA ARG A 426 -5.44 -11.00 -8.95
C ARG A 426 -6.32 -11.67 -7.91
N ASN A 427 -7.53 -11.14 -7.69
CA ASN A 427 -8.53 -11.64 -6.74
C ASN A 427 -7.93 -11.98 -5.35
N PRO A 428 -7.32 -10.99 -4.65
CA PRO A 428 -6.71 -11.23 -3.34
C PRO A 428 -7.78 -11.34 -2.25
N GLU A 429 -8.53 -12.46 -2.22
CA GLU A 429 -9.66 -12.65 -1.28
C GLU A 429 -9.21 -12.73 0.19
N PHE A 430 -7.94 -13.10 0.44
CA PHE A 430 -7.38 -13.17 1.79
C PHE A 430 -7.41 -11.82 2.53
N LEU A 431 -7.41 -10.72 1.80
CA LEU A 431 -7.43 -9.37 2.40
C LEU A 431 -8.73 -9.04 3.14
N TYR A 432 -9.81 -9.76 2.88
CA TYR A 432 -11.07 -9.55 3.58
C TYR A 432 -11.02 -10.05 5.04
N ASP A 433 -10.24 -11.10 5.28
CA ASP A 433 -10.08 -11.73 6.58
C ASP A 433 -8.73 -11.39 7.26
N HIS A 434 -7.70 -11.08 6.48
CA HIS A 434 -6.29 -10.99 6.90
C HIS A 434 -5.59 -9.74 6.34
N PRO A 435 -5.51 -8.63 7.06
CA PRO A 435 -4.98 -7.35 6.56
C PRO A 435 -3.44 -7.24 6.61
N GLU A 436 -2.73 -8.36 6.77
CA GLU A 436 -1.26 -8.40 6.88
C GLU A 436 -0.53 -8.08 5.56
N GLN A 437 -1.26 -7.72 4.50
CA GLN A 437 -0.67 -7.38 3.18
C GLN A 437 0.47 -6.36 3.31
N PHE A 438 0.33 -5.37 4.21
CA PHE A 438 1.37 -4.39 4.43
C PHE A 438 2.66 -5.02 4.99
N ASP A 439 2.55 -5.94 5.96
CA ASP A 439 3.70 -6.59 6.58
C ASP A 439 4.41 -7.52 5.58
N ILE A 440 3.62 -8.25 4.77
CA ILE A 440 4.11 -9.10 3.67
C ILE A 440 4.81 -8.25 2.59
N GLN A 441 4.19 -7.15 2.17
CA GLN A 441 4.75 -6.24 1.20
C GLN A 441 6.03 -5.56 1.70
N SER A 442 6.08 -5.19 2.98
CA SER A 442 7.26 -4.61 3.62
C SER A 442 8.43 -5.59 3.67
N ALA A 443 8.15 -6.88 3.91
CA ALA A 443 9.16 -7.93 3.87
C ALA A 443 9.76 -8.08 2.47
N LEU A 444 8.91 -8.12 1.44
CA LEU A 444 9.34 -8.15 0.03
C LEU A 444 10.22 -6.94 -0.31
N LEU A 445 9.74 -5.72 -0.01
CA LEU A 445 10.46 -4.47 -0.31
C LEU A 445 11.83 -4.43 0.33
N LYS A 446 11.92 -4.80 1.62
CA LYS A 446 13.19 -4.81 2.35
C LYS A 446 14.20 -5.78 1.73
N ARG A 447 13.76 -6.99 1.37
CA ARG A 447 14.64 -7.96 0.71
C ARG A 447 15.03 -7.51 -0.70
N LEU A 448 14.08 -7.00 -1.47
CA LEU A 448 14.32 -6.50 -2.83
C LEU A 448 15.40 -5.39 -2.83
N GLU A 449 15.30 -4.43 -1.92
CA GLU A 449 16.29 -3.36 -1.78
C GLU A 449 17.67 -3.89 -1.42
N ASN A 450 17.76 -4.85 -0.49
CA ASN A 450 19.02 -5.46 -0.09
C ASN A 450 19.63 -6.28 -1.23
N LEU A 451 18.82 -7.04 -1.95
CA LEU A 451 19.26 -7.84 -3.09
C LEU A 451 19.75 -6.94 -4.25
N PHE A 452 19.05 -5.85 -4.53
CA PHE A 452 19.49 -4.86 -5.51
C PHE A 452 20.87 -4.29 -5.15
N LYS A 453 21.06 -3.84 -3.90
CA LYS A 453 22.35 -3.32 -3.41
C LYS A 453 23.47 -4.35 -3.51
N GLN A 454 23.18 -5.61 -3.18
CA GLN A 454 24.14 -6.70 -3.31
C GLN A 454 24.54 -6.92 -4.76
N LYS A 455 23.59 -6.99 -5.70
CA LYS A 455 23.87 -7.17 -7.13
C LYS A 455 24.62 -6.00 -7.74
N VAL A 456 24.30 -4.77 -7.36
CA VAL A 456 25.06 -3.58 -7.77
C VAL A 456 26.51 -3.66 -7.29
N LEU A 457 26.72 -4.08 -6.04
CA LEU A 457 28.09 -4.26 -5.50
C LEU A 457 28.87 -5.36 -6.23
N GLU A 458 28.23 -6.48 -6.54
CA GLU A 458 28.83 -7.58 -7.30
C GLU A 458 29.22 -7.12 -8.72
N ASN A 459 28.31 -6.41 -9.42
CA ASN A 459 28.57 -5.86 -10.74
C ASN A 459 29.72 -4.85 -10.72
N THR A 460 29.72 -3.95 -9.72
CA THR A 460 30.81 -2.99 -9.54
C THR A 460 32.17 -3.67 -9.30
N ASN A 461 32.19 -4.69 -8.44
CA ASN A 461 33.40 -5.46 -8.17
C ASN A 461 33.90 -6.19 -9.42
N ASN A 462 32.98 -6.71 -10.24
CA ASN A 462 33.35 -7.36 -11.49
C ASN A 462 33.90 -6.36 -12.52
N GLU A 463 33.32 -5.17 -12.60
CA GLU A 463 33.84 -4.08 -13.45
C GLU A 463 35.25 -3.64 -12.97
N LEU A 464 35.44 -3.45 -11.66
CA LEU A 464 36.73 -3.11 -11.08
C LEU A 464 37.78 -4.20 -11.34
N LYS A 465 37.42 -5.48 -11.18
CA LYS A 465 38.30 -6.60 -11.52
C LYS A 465 38.67 -6.61 -12.99
N ASN A 466 37.71 -6.31 -13.87
CA ASN A 466 37.98 -6.21 -15.31
C ASN A 466 38.95 -5.07 -15.59
N LEU A 467 38.72 -3.87 -15.04
CA LEU A 467 39.63 -2.73 -15.20
C LEU A 467 41.03 -3.01 -14.59
N TYR A 468 41.09 -3.71 -13.44
CA TYR A 468 42.35 -4.05 -12.79
C TYR A 468 43.15 -5.10 -13.57
N ASN A 469 42.48 -6.06 -14.20
CA ASN A 469 43.10 -7.20 -14.87
C ASN A 469 43.35 -7.01 -16.37
N HIS A 470 42.72 -6.02 -16.98
CA HIS A 470 42.82 -5.80 -18.43
C HIS A 470 43.56 -4.50 -18.78
N ASP A 471 44.24 -4.51 -19.90
CA ASP A 471 44.83 -3.32 -20.50
C ASP A 471 43.77 -2.45 -21.15
N ALA A 472 43.76 -1.16 -20.81
CA ALA A 472 42.70 -0.22 -21.25
C ALA A 472 42.67 0.00 -22.78
N LEU A 473 43.80 -0.20 -23.47
CA LEU A 473 43.90 0.00 -24.93
C LEU A 473 43.44 -1.23 -25.71
N THR A 474 43.91 -2.40 -25.30
CA THR A 474 43.78 -3.65 -26.06
C THR A 474 42.66 -4.56 -25.54
N GLY A 475 42.23 -4.38 -24.32
CA GLY A 475 41.23 -5.25 -23.64
C GLY A 475 41.79 -6.63 -23.27
N LEU A 476 43.07 -6.89 -23.49
CA LEU A 476 43.71 -8.14 -23.07
C LEU A 476 44.12 -8.11 -21.60
N TYR A 477 44.42 -9.27 -21.03
CA TYR A 477 44.97 -9.34 -19.70
C TYR A 477 46.28 -8.55 -19.59
N ASN A 478 46.36 -7.66 -18.61
CA ASN A 478 47.53 -6.87 -18.35
C ASN A 478 48.58 -7.66 -17.53
N ARG A 479 49.71 -7.02 -17.24
CA ARG A 479 50.82 -7.65 -16.48
C ARG A 479 50.41 -8.14 -15.09
N VAL A 480 49.45 -7.46 -14.43
CA VAL A 480 48.97 -7.85 -13.08
C VAL A 480 48.21 -9.15 -13.16
N ALA A 481 47.23 -9.23 -14.09
CA ALA A 481 46.48 -10.45 -14.33
C ALA A 481 47.37 -11.61 -14.76
N CYS A 482 48.39 -11.35 -15.59
CA CYS A 482 49.35 -12.38 -15.96
C CYS A 482 50.04 -12.97 -14.71
N ASN A 483 50.49 -12.14 -13.78
CA ASN A 483 51.14 -12.62 -12.56
C ASN A 483 50.20 -13.36 -11.61
N GLU A 484 48.99 -12.89 -11.47
CA GLU A 484 48.01 -13.46 -10.52
C GLU A 484 47.33 -14.72 -11.03
N MET A 485 47.11 -14.82 -12.34
CA MET A 485 46.34 -15.92 -12.95
C MET A 485 47.22 -16.95 -13.65
N VAL A 486 48.20 -16.49 -14.45
CA VAL A 486 49.01 -17.37 -15.27
C VAL A 486 50.02 -18.17 -14.43
N ILE A 487 50.64 -17.54 -13.44
CA ILE A 487 51.62 -18.25 -12.58
C ILE A 487 50.96 -19.40 -11.79
N PRO A 488 49.84 -19.23 -11.09
CA PRO A 488 49.13 -20.35 -10.46
C PRO A 488 48.67 -21.42 -11.45
N MET A 489 48.16 -21.03 -12.63
CA MET A 489 47.78 -21.95 -13.71
C MET A 489 48.98 -22.80 -14.18
N PHE A 490 50.15 -22.23 -14.30
CA PHE A 490 51.38 -22.95 -14.61
C PHE A 490 51.70 -24.03 -13.57
N ALA A 491 51.61 -23.70 -12.28
CA ALA A 491 51.85 -24.65 -11.19
C ALA A 491 50.84 -25.80 -11.24
N GLU A 492 49.60 -25.52 -11.60
CA GLU A 492 48.57 -26.55 -11.75
C GLU A 492 48.79 -27.46 -12.96
N LEU A 493 49.18 -26.90 -14.12
CA LEU A 493 49.53 -27.65 -15.32
C LEU A 493 50.78 -28.55 -15.08
N GLU A 494 51.78 -28.02 -14.36
CA GLU A 494 52.96 -28.77 -13.99
C GLU A 494 52.58 -29.95 -13.06
N ALA A 495 51.73 -29.74 -12.07
CA ALA A 495 51.25 -30.80 -11.17
C ALA A 495 50.46 -31.89 -11.93
N GLN A 496 49.76 -31.52 -13.00
CA GLN A 496 49.00 -32.46 -13.87
C GLN A 496 49.86 -33.06 -14.99
N ASN A 497 51.13 -32.71 -15.09
CA ASN A 497 52.08 -33.13 -16.12
C ASN A 497 51.58 -32.80 -17.58
N VAL A 498 50.91 -31.64 -17.70
CA VAL A 498 50.40 -31.13 -19.02
C VAL A 498 51.40 -30.12 -19.55
N GLY A 499 51.87 -30.37 -20.79
CA GLY A 499 52.77 -29.41 -21.48
C GLY A 499 52.02 -28.19 -21.94
N CYS A 500 52.67 -27.00 -21.85
CA CYS A 500 52.13 -25.74 -22.40
C CYS A 500 53.21 -25.05 -23.23
N THR A 501 52.79 -24.17 -24.15
CA THR A 501 53.68 -23.37 -25.00
C THR A 501 53.42 -21.90 -24.70
N ILE A 502 54.48 -21.13 -24.45
CA ILE A 502 54.41 -19.68 -24.30
C ILE A 502 54.88 -19.06 -25.63
N VAL A 503 54.06 -18.13 -26.13
CA VAL A 503 54.41 -17.36 -27.35
C VAL A 503 54.52 -15.89 -26.96
N PHE A 504 55.67 -15.31 -27.27
CA PHE A 504 55.89 -13.88 -27.12
C PHE A 504 55.71 -13.24 -28.53
N LEU A 505 54.88 -12.20 -28.60
CA LEU A 505 54.60 -11.42 -29.79
C LEU A 505 55.09 -9.99 -29.56
N ASP A 506 55.82 -9.42 -30.53
CA ASP A 506 56.25 -8.03 -30.52
C ASP A 506 55.96 -7.42 -31.90
N VAL A 507 55.74 -6.10 -31.95
CA VAL A 507 55.51 -5.37 -33.21
C VAL A 507 56.82 -4.73 -33.64
N ASP A 508 57.37 -5.19 -34.77
CA ASP A 508 58.60 -4.67 -35.32
C ASP A 508 58.45 -3.15 -35.66
N ASP A 509 59.48 -2.39 -35.36
CA ASP A 509 59.59 -0.95 -35.62
C ASP A 509 58.41 -0.10 -35.10
N PHE A 510 57.72 -0.55 -34.02
CA PHE A 510 56.55 0.14 -33.46
C PHE A 510 56.84 1.61 -33.09
N LYS A 511 58.07 1.91 -32.68
CA LYS A 511 58.48 3.28 -32.38
C LYS A 511 58.50 4.14 -33.63
N ASP A 512 59.03 3.63 -34.72
CA ASP A 512 59.09 4.35 -36.02
C ASP A 512 57.69 4.60 -36.60
N ILE A 513 56.77 3.68 -36.34
CA ILE A 513 55.35 3.84 -36.69
C ILE A 513 54.74 4.99 -35.90
N ASN A 514 54.98 5.03 -34.58
CA ASN A 514 54.48 6.12 -33.74
C ASN A 514 55.08 7.46 -34.09
N ASP A 515 56.38 7.51 -34.38
CA ASP A 515 57.08 8.73 -34.75
C ASP A 515 56.66 9.24 -36.15
N THR A 516 56.27 8.34 -37.06
CA THR A 516 55.88 8.69 -38.45
C THR A 516 54.39 9.02 -38.56
N TYR A 517 53.49 8.25 -37.91
CA TYR A 517 52.02 8.32 -38.08
C TYR A 517 51.27 8.81 -36.83
N GLY A 518 52.00 9.03 -35.72
CA GLY A 518 51.45 9.47 -34.47
C GLY A 518 50.94 8.32 -33.58
N HIS A 519 50.88 8.57 -32.25
CA HIS A 519 50.48 7.59 -31.25
C HIS A 519 49.09 7.02 -31.47
N GLN A 520 48.15 7.80 -32.00
CA GLN A 520 46.78 7.36 -32.27
C GLN A 520 46.74 6.24 -33.33
N TYR A 521 47.62 6.32 -34.34
CA TYR A 521 47.75 5.27 -35.33
C TYR A 521 48.40 4.01 -34.76
N GLY A 522 49.43 4.18 -33.92
CA GLY A 522 50.05 3.06 -33.20
C GLY A 522 49.07 2.32 -32.29
N ASP A 523 48.21 3.05 -31.61
CA ASP A 523 47.15 2.49 -30.78
C ASP A 523 46.13 1.67 -31.59
N GLU A 524 45.71 2.17 -32.76
CA GLU A 524 44.86 1.42 -33.71
C GLU A 524 45.54 0.17 -34.25
N LEU A 525 46.83 0.27 -34.57
CA LEU A 525 47.63 -0.86 -35.04
C LEU A 525 47.66 -1.97 -33.98
N LEU A 526 47.97 -1.63 -32.69
CA LEU A 526 47.97 -2.59 -31.61
C LEU A 526 46.61 -3.26 -31.45
N LYS A 527 45.54 -2.49 -31.44
CA LYS A 527 44.16 -3.03 -31.39
C LYS A 527 43.89 -4.02 -32.52
N THR A 528 44.26 -3.65 -33.74
CA THR A 528 44.00 -4.46 -34.94
C THR A 528 44.82 -5.74 -34.96
N CYS A 529 46.12 -5.66 -34.67
CA CYS A 529 46.98 -6.84 -34.62
C CYS A 529 46.54 -7.86 -33.58
N LEU A 530 46.09 -7.40 -32.41
CA LEU A 530 45.68 -8.26 -31.30
C LEU A 530 44.28 -8.84 -31.49
N LEU A 531 43.36 -8.13 -32.16
CA LEU A 531 42.05 -8.66 -32.55
C LEU A 531 42.14 -9.82 -33.53
N TYR A 532 43.11 -9.77 -34.45
CA TYR A 532 43.33 -10.88 -35.41
C TYR A 532 44.08 -12.08 -34.83
N THR A 533 44.83 -11.90 -33.75
CA THR A 533 45.68 -12.96 -33.17
C THR A 533 45.10 -13.58 -31.92
N SER A 534 44.12 -12.94 -31.28
CA SER A 534 43.47 -13.41 -30.07
C SER A 534 41.96 -13.53 -30.28
N PRO A 535 41.37 -14.74 -30.39
CA PRO A 535 39.93 -14.88 -30.41
C PRO A 535 39.35 -14.34 -29.11
N SER A 536 38.45 -13.36 -29.24
CA SER A 536 37.73 -12.77 -28.10
C SER A 536 37.03 -13.88 -27.28
N PRO A 537 37.02 -13.83 -25.98
CA PRO A 537 36.21 -14.74 -25.14
C PRO A 537 34.72 -14.71 -25.50
N ARG A 538 34.24 -13.67 -26.22
CA ARG A 538 32.86 -13.56 -26.71
C ARG A 538 32.58 -14.42 -27.97
N ASP A 539 33.61 -14.85 -28.71
CA ASP A 539 33.46 -15.61 -29.97
C ASP A 539 33.45 -17.14 -29.81
N ASN A 540 33.48 -17.65 -28.59
CA ASN A 540 33.48 -19.10 -28.30
C ASN A 540 32.14 -19.84 -28.64
N ARG A 541 31.22 -19.19 -29.37
CA ARG A 541 30.01 -19.86 -29.89
C ARG A 541 30.11 -20.36 -31.33
N GLN A 542 31.16 -20.11 -32.07
CA GLN A 542 31.24 -20.49 -33.51
C GLN A 542 32.46 -21.27 -33.98
N SER A 543 33.42 -21.62 -33.18
CA SER A 543 34.52 -22.49 -33.65
C SER A 543 34.40 -23.93 -33.12
N ARG A 544 33.36 -24.66 -33.58
CA ARG A 544 33.50 -26.09 -33.80
C ARG A 544 33.82 -26.27 -35.28
N MET A 545 35.08 -26.42 -35.60
CA MET A 545 35.52 -27.06 -36.83
C MET A 545 36.53 -28.19 -36.51
N PRO A 546 36.60 -29.17 -37.41
CA PRO A 546 36.70 -30.58 -37.12
C PRO A 546 38.01 -31.03 -36.54
#